data_3665c46e773cd9f86cbc864cb7dc8ed2
#
_entry.id   3665c46e773cd9f86cbc864cb7dc8ed2
#
_cell.length_a   1.000
_cell.length_b   1.000
_cell.length_c   1.000
_cell.angle_alpha   90.00
_cell.angle_beta   90.00
_cell.angle_gamma   90.00
#
_symmetry.space_group_name_H-M   'P 1'
#
loop_
_entity.id
_entity.type
_entity.pdbx_description
1 polymer ?
#
loop_
_entity_poly.entity_id
_entity_poly.type
_entity_poly.pdbx_seq_one_letter_code
_entity_poly.pdbx_strand_id
1 'polypeptide(L)'
;VEALYSIYSDIAERTKGDIYIGVVGPVRTGKSTFIKRFMDSLVLPNIQNPYDRERAVDETPQSASGRMIMTTEPKFVPNEAVTVTMDDNVNMRVRLVDCVGYMVKSAVGHMEGEVPRMVKTPWYDYDIPFEEAAAIGTRKVISDHSTIGVLVTADGSFTNIPREEYEEAEEQVINELKASGKPFVVLLNSTSPESAEVKTMAEELSKKYSKPVIPVDCLNLGIQSINRVMNGILLDFPVREISFNLPGWILSLDNEHWLRKDLVNAIMDSFQDRSTVQNVYDAAERFGIYDFLSKTSIQDVKMGTGEVSLEMKPSDGLFFKVVKEETGLEIDGEQRLFSVLKELSAIRAEYSKIANALSEVRTKGYGVVTPSIDELTLEPPEIIRQGSRFGIKLRGSAPSIHMIRADIETEIAPLVGSEKQSEELVNYLLKEFEGAPEKLWESNIFGKSLHELISEGLQNKLFRMPEDAQLKLQETLQKIINEGSGGLICIIL
;
A
#
# COMPACT_ATOMS: atom_id res chain seq x y z
N VAL A 1 26.50 4.14 18.14
CA VAL A 1 26.59 2.93 18.96
C VAL A 1 25.27 2.17 18.88
N GLU A 2 24.11 2.77 19.12
CA GLU A 2 22.78 2.12 19.06
C GLU A 2 22.47 1.47 17.71
N ALA A 3 22.81 2.08 16.58
CA ALA A 3 22.54 1.53 15.25
C ALA A 3 23.36 0.25 14.91
N LEU A 4 24.49 0.01 15.59
CA LEU A 4 25.33 -1.16 15.37
C LEU A 4 24.78 -2.42 16.03
N TYR A 5 24.08 -2.28 17.15
CA TYR A 5 23.53 -3.40 17.92
C TYR A 5 22.31 -4.03 17.21
N SER A 6 21.55 -3.23 16.47
CA SER A 6 20.39 -3.67 15.72
C SER A 6 20.76 -4.70 14.61
N ILE A 7 21.89 -4.54 13.91
CA ILE A 7 22.26 -5.37 12.75
C ILE A 7 22.32 -6.85 13.09
N TYR A 8 23.03 -7.21 14.17
CA TYR A 8 23.21 -8.62 14.55
C TYR A 8 21.94 -9.22 15.14
N SER A 9 21.17 -8.43 15.89
CA SER A 9 19.85 -8.82 16.38
C SER A 9 18.90 -9.13 15.23
N ASP A 10 18.85 -8.25 14.25
CA ASP A 10 18.00 -8.38 13.07
C ASP A 10 18.38 -9.61 12.23
N ILE A 11 19.69 -9.86 12.03
CA ILE A 11 20.15 -11.05 11.31
C ILE A 11 19.83 -12.31 12.10
N ALA A 12 20.02 -12.31 13.42
CA ALA A 12 19.69 -13.45 14.25
C ALA A 12 18.20 -13.78 14.19
N GLU A 13 17.31 -12.76 14.22
CA GLU A 13 15.87 -12.94 14.04
C GLU A 13 15.51 -13.51 12.67
N ARG A 14 16.12 -13.00 11.59
CA ARG A 14 15.94 -13.47 10.21
C ARG A 14 16.37 -14.92 10.02
N THR A 15 17.45 -15.33 10.66
CA THR A 15 18.06 -16.67 10.50
C THR A 15 17.69 -17.64 11.62
N LYS A 16 16.80 -17.23 12.56
CA LYS A 16 16.42 -18.02 13.75
C LYS A 16 17.62 -18.38 14.61
N GLY A 17 18.60 -17.50 14.69
CA GLY A 17 19.82 -17.65 15.47
C GLY A 17 20.94 -18.46 14.78
N ASP A 18 20.73 -19.01 13.60
CA ASP A 18 21.72 -19.79 12.86
C ASP A 18 22.30 -18.99 11.68
N ILE A 19 23.48 -18.42 11.86
CA ILE A 19 24.17 -17.63 10.84
C ILE A 19 25.26 -18.49 10.17
N TYR A 20 24.90 -19.14 9.08
CA TYR A 20 25.81 -19.93 8.27
C TYR A 20 26.15 -19.18 6.99
N ILE A 21 27.38 -18.64 6.93
CA ILE A 21 27.85 -17.79 5.85
C ILE A 21 28.59 -18.62 4.81
N GLY A 22 28.01 -18.82 3.64
CA GLY A 22 28.70 -19.43 2.50
C GLY A 22 29.54 -18.38 1.79
N VAL A 23 30.86 -18.53 1.86
CA VAL A 23 31.82 -17.64 1.19
C VAL A 23 32.21 -18.26 -0.13
N VAL A 24 31.69 -17.71 -1.21
CA VAL A 24 31.81 -18.26 -2.57
C VAL A 24 32.44 -17.25 -3.53
N GLY A 25 32.75 -17.66 -4.73
CA GLY A 25 33.29 -16.79 -5.76
C GLY A 25 34.43 -17.46 -6.55
N PRO A 26 35.01 -16.78 -7.53
CA PRO A 26 36.12 -17.28 -8.32
C PRO A 26 37.35 -17.64 -7.44
N VAL A 27 38.22 -18.48 -7.93
CA VAL A 27 39.47 -18.83 -7.23
C VAL A 27 40.35 -17.58 -7.06
N ARG A 28 41.12 -17.53 -5.94
CA ARG A 28 42.10 -16.47 -5.63
C ARG A 28 41.52 -15.05 -5.43
N THR A 29 40.24 -14.92 -5.17
CA THR A 29 39.62 -13.63 -4.88
C THR A 29 39.76 -13.18 -3.42
N GLY A 30 40.36 -13.99 -2.54
CA GLY A 30 40.53 -13.64 -1.13
C GLY A 30 39.50 -14.24 -0.17
N LYS A 31 38.73 -15.25 -0.58
CA LYS A 31 37.71 -15.93 0.25
C LYS A 31 38.23 -16.36 1.62
N SER A 32 39.26 -17.17 1.64
CA SER A 32 39.86 -17.68 2.91
C SER A 32 40.48 -16.56 3.76
N THR A 33 40.94 -15.48 3.13
CA THR A 33 41.42 -14.27 3.83
C THR A 33 40.24 -13.54 4.50
N PHE A 34 39.16 -13.38 3.79
CA PHE A 34 37.92 -12.82 4.34
C PHE A 34 37.44 -13.65 5.55
N ILE A 35 37.33 -14.96 5.40
CA ILE A 35 36.94 -15.88 6.47
C ILE A 35 37.81 -15.70 7.70
N LYS A 36 39.14 -15.72 7.51
CA LYS A 36 40.07 -15.52 8.61
C LYS A 36 39.83 -14.20 9.33
N ARG A 37 39.75 -13.09 8.60
CA ARG A 37 39.56 -11.77 9.19
C ARG A 37 38.21 -11.61 9.85
N PHE A 38 37.17 -12.21 9.28
CA PHE A 38 35.84 -12.24 9.89
C PHE A 38 35.88 -13.00 11.23
N MET A 39 36.53 -14.16 11.26
CA MET A 39 36.73 -14.91 12.49
C MET A 39 37.52 -14.10 13.53
N ASP A 40 38.69 -13.56 13.16
CA ASP A 40 39.56 -12.78 14.05
C ASP A 40 38.88 -11.53 14.64
N SER A 41 38.11 -10.81 13.81
CA SER A 41 37.57 -9.50 14.18
C SER A 41 36.21 -9.58 14.85
N LEU A 42 35.36 -10.57 14.51
CA LEU A 42 33.98 -10.67 15.01
C LEU A 42 33.73 -11.92 15.85
N VAL A 43 34.11 -13.10 15.37
CA VAL A 43 33.68 -14.37 15.98
C VAL A 43 34.48 -14.68 17.22
N LEU A 44 35.82 -14.80 17.10
CA LEU A 44 36.69 -15.20 18.19
C LEU A 44 36.63 -14.30 19.44
N PRO A 45 36.55 -12.96 19.30
CA PRO A 45 36.41 -12.09 20.48
C PRO A 45 35.14 -12.30 21.29
N ASN A 46 34.08 -12.77 20.63
CA ASN A 46 32.71 -12.87 21.19
C ASN A 46 32.32 -14.31 21.60
N ILE A 47 33.26 -15.27 21.51
CA ILE A 47 33.06 -16.64 22.05
C ILE A 47 33.32 -16.62 23.55
N GLN A 48 32.31 -16.96 24.34
CA GLN A 48 32.42 -16.98 25.82
C GLN A 48 33.13 -18.23 26.34
N ASN A 49 32.95 -19.39 25.66
CA ASN A 49 33.54 -20.64 26.07
C ASN A 49 35.01 -20.72 25.63
N PRO A 50 35.99 -20.83 26.55
CA PRO A 50 37.41 -20.90 26.19
C PRO A 50 37.78 -22.09 25.30
N TYR A 51 37.17 -23.25 25.50
CA TYR A 51 37.44 -24.47 24.69
C TYR A 51 36.93 -24.30 23.25
N ASP A 52 35.76 -23.74 23.10
CA ASP A 52 35.20 -23.44 21.77
C ASP A 52 36.04 -22.40 21.04
N ARG A 53 36.57 -21.42 21.78
CA ARG A 53 37.45 -20.39 21.23
C ARG A 53 38.77 -20.96 20.74
N GLU A 54 39.43 -21.81 21.55
CA GLU A 54 40.70 -22.47 21.19
C GLU A 54 40.50 -23.34 19.94
N ARG A 55 39.48 -24.19 19.93
CA ARG A 55 39.10 -24.99 18.77
C ARG A 55 38.85 -24.11 17.52
N ALA A 56 38.11 -23.03 17.63
CA ALA A 56 37.82 -22.16 16.51
C ALA A 56 39.09 -21.47 15.96
N VAL A 57 40.06 -21.13 16.80
CA VAL A 57 41.37 -20.61 16.38
C VAL A 57 42.13 -21.64 15.55
N ASP A 58 42.20 -22.90 16.02
CA ASP A 58 42.92 -23.98 15.32
C ASP A 58 42.28 -24.32 13.95
N GLU A 59 40.94 -24.22 13.85
CA GLU A 59 40.21 -24.53 12.65
C GLU A 59 40.19 -23.37 11.64
N THR A 60 40.61 -22.16 12.05
CA THR A 60 40.64 -20.98 11.17
C THR A 60 41.69 -21.17 10.07
N PRO A 61 41.35 -20.83 8.79
CA PRO A 61 42.28 -21.02 7.68
C PRO A 61 43.58 -20.23 7.86
N GLN A 62 44.71 -20.89 7.72
CA GLN A 62 45.99 -20.20 7.61
C GLN A 62 46.12 -19.61 6.20
N SER A 63 46.36 -18.31 6.10
CA SER A 63 46.53 -17.62 4.82
C SER A 63 47.78 -18.21 4.11
N ALA A 64 47.57 -19.10 3.15
CA ALA A 64 48.65 -19.66 2.36
C ALA A 64 48.96 -18.74 1.19
N SER A 65 50.20 -18.25 1.13
CA SER A 65 50.76 -17.53 -0.03
C SER A 65 51.06 -18.44 -1.22
N GLY A 66 50.62 -19.71 -1.16
CA GLY A 66 50.91 -20.73 -2.18
C GLY A 66 50.12 -20.54 -3.48
N ARG A 67 50.75 -20.84 -4.62
CA ARG A 67 50.16 -20.78 -5.96
C ARG A 67 49.25 -21.97 -6.29
N MET A 68 49.27 -23.06 -5.49
CA MET A 68 48.57 -24.31 -5.79
C MET A 68 47.29 -24.45 -4.96
N ILE A 69 46.20 -24.78 -5.63
CA ILE A 69 44.90 -25.07 -5.00
C ILE A 69 44.96 -26.50 -4.47
N MET A 70 44.75 -26.70 -3.15
CA MET A 70 44.98 -27.98 -2.50
C MET A 70 43.74 -28.78 -2.12
N THR A 71 42.56 -28.16 -1.99
CA THR A 71 41.35 -28.82 -1.48
C THR A 71 40.20 -28.76 -2.47
N THR A 72 39.42 -29.84 -2.54
CA THR A 72 38.22 -29.95 -3.40
C THR A 72 36.92 -29.85 -2.61
N GLU A 73 36.98 -30.10 -1.31
CA GLU A 73 35.79 -30.13 -0.45
C GLU A 73 35.57 -28.78 0.26
N PRO A 74 34.28 -28.41 0.49
CA PRO A 74 33.96 -27.27 1.35
C PRO A 74 34.55 -27.47 2.75
N LYS A 75 35.16 -26.41 3.29
CA LYS A 75 35.70 -26.42 4.65
C LYS A 75 34.81 -25.59 5.55
N PHE A 76 34.32 -26.22 6.61
CA PHE A 76 33.55 -25.52 7.65
C PHE A 76 34.46 -24.83 8.65
N VAL A 77 34.23 -23.59 8.99
CA VAL A 77 35.05 -22.77 9.86
C VAL A 77 34.19 -22.05 10.90
N PRO A 78 34.19 -22.47 12.16
CA PRO A 78 34.71 -23.77 12.64
C PRO A 78 33.86 -24.96 12.14
N ASN A 79 34.35 -26.19 12.31
CA ASN A 79 33.64 -27.41 11.88
C ASN A 79 32.24 -27.52 12.50
N GLU A 80 32.12 -27.20 13.78
CA GLU A 80 30.84 -27.05 14.47
C GLU A 80 30.56 -25.56 14.74
N ALA A 81 29.33 -25.13 14.53
CA ALA A 81 28.93 -23.75 14.78
C ALA A 81 29.18 -23.35 16.24
N VAL A 82 29.80 -22.21 16.43
CA VAL A 82 30.09 -21.65 17.77
C VAL A 82 29.04 -20.62 18.14
N THR A 83 28.70 -20.60 19.43
CA THR A 83 27.80 -19.57 19.97
C THR A 83 28.62 -18.31 20.25
N VAL A 84 28.15 -17.23 19.63
CA VAL A 84 28.70 -15.89 19.78
C VAL A 84 27.68 -15.07 20.52
N THR A 85 28.10 -14.38 21.58
CA THR A 85 27.26 -13.47 22.35
C THR A 85 27.70 -12.05 22.06
N MET A 86 26.80 -11.27 21.44
CA MET A 86 27.02 -9.83 21.19
C MET A 86 26.59 -9.01 22.43
N ASP A 87 26.97 -7.74 22.46
CA ASP A 87 26.85 -6.86 23.64
C ASP A 87 25.46 -6.76 24.28
N ASP A 88 24.37 -7.01 23.56
CA ASP A 88 22.98 -6.98 24.08
C ASP A 88 22.41 -8.37 24.43
N ASN A 89 23.25 -9.34 24.80
CA ASN A 89 22.85 -10.72 25.01
C ASN A 89 22.20 -11.40 23.79
N VAL A 90 22.45 -10.89 22.60
CA VAL A 90 22.06 -11.56 21.35
C VAL A 90 22.96 -12.75 21.12
N ASN A 91 22.40 -13.94 21.31
CA ASN A 91 23.10 -15.19 21.07
C ASN A 91 22.81 -15.68 19.65
N MET A 92 23.87 -15.99 18.90
CA MET A 92 23.77 -16.57 17.57
C MET A 92 24.82 -17.65 17.37
N ARG A 93 24.46 -18.65 16.60
CA ARG A 93 25.42 -19.70 16.20
C ARG A 93 26.01 -19.32 14.85
N VAL A 94 27.31 -19.12 14.81
CA VAL A 94 28.05 -18.68 13.63
C VAL A 94 28.94 -19.78 13.09
N ARG A 95 28.88 -19.97 11.77
CA ARG A 95 29.77 -20.84 11.03
C ARG A 95 29.96 -20.28 9.62
N LEU A 96 31.22 -20.21 9.18
CA LEU A 96 31.54 -19.87 7.80
C LEU A 96 31.84 -21.15 7.02
N VAL A 97 31.58 -21.12 5.73
CA VAL A 97 31.87 -22.23 4.84
C VAL A 97 32.77 -21.72 3.72
N ASP A 98 34.01 -22.20 3.70
CA ASP A 98 34.97 -21.92 2.63
C ASP A 98 34.82 -22.93 1.50
N CYS A 99 34.86 -22.47 0.27
CA CYS A 99 34.85 -23.30 -0.92
C CYS A 99 36.04 -23.00 -1.82
N VAL A 100 36.37 -23.91 -2.69
CA VAL A 100 37.42 -23.71 -3.70
C VAL A 100 37.11 -22.54 -4.60
N GLY A 101 35.86 -22.47 -5.08
CA GLY A 101 35.38 -21.50 -6.03
C GLY A 101 35.52 -21.96 -7.48
N TYR A 102 34.90 -21.21 -8.36
CA TYR A 102 34.93 -21.46 -9.80
C TYR A 102 36.30 -21.12 -10.37
N MET A 103 36.75 -21.95 -11.31
CA MET A 103 38.03 -21.75 -11.97
C MET A 103 38.02 -20.56 -12.90
N VAL A 104 39.18 -19.90 -13.01
CA VAL A 104 39.45 -18.84 -14.00
C VAL A 104 40.58 -19.31 -14.91
N LYS A 105 40.60 -18.80 -16.13
CA LYS A 105 41.51 -19.32 -17.22
C LYS A 105 42.99 -19.34 -16.82
N SER A 106 43.45 -18.32 -16.13
CA SER A 106 44.86 -18.22 -15.68
C SER A 106 45.16 -18.92 -14.36
N ALA A 107 44.17 -19.59 -13.73
CA ALA A 107 44.44 -20.28 -12.46
C ALA A 107 45.27 -21.54 -12.67
N VAL A 108 46.31 -21.72 -11.83
CA VAL A 108 47.18 -22.87 -11.89
C VAL A 108 46.76 -23.94 -10.88
N GLY A 109 46.83 -25.22 -11.26
CA GLY A 109 46.60 -26.36 -10.36
C GLY A 109 45.36 -27.21 -10.67
N HIS A 110 44.64 -26.90 -11.75
CA HIS A 110 43.53 -27.70 -12.27
C HIS A 110 43.94 -28.71 -13.34
N MET A 111 45.21 -28.62 -13.81
CA MET A 111 45.81 -29.51 -14.79
C MET A 111 47.02 -30.22 -14.19
N GLU A 112 47.22 -31.47 -14.57
CA GLU A 112 48.46 -32.26 -14.37
C GLU A 112 49.09 -32.49 -15.72
N GLY A 113 50.05 -31.60 -16.10
CA GLY A 113 50.55 -31.53 -17.47
C GLY A 113 49.49 -31.02 -18.45
N GLU A 114 49.15 -31.81 -19.48
CA GLU A 114 48.10 -31.49 -20.46
C GLU A 114 46.73 -32.12 -20.16
N VAL A 115 46.62 -32.87 -19.04
CA VAL A 115 45.40 -33.61 -18.69
C VAL A 115 44.72 -32.93 -17.50
N PRO A 116 43.39 -32.86 -17.46
CA PRO A 116 42.66 -32.38 -16.29
C PRO A 116 43.01 -33.18 -15.04
N ARG A 117 43.28 -32.49 -13.94
CA ARG A 117 43.54 -33.16 -12.65
C ARG A 117 42.26 -33.84 -12.16
N MET A 118 42.34 -35.16 -11.95
CA MET A 118 41.23 -35.96 -11.44
C MET A 118 41.28 -36.01 -9.91
N VAL A 119 40.11 -35.93 -9.26
CA VAL A 119 39.97 -35.90 -7.80
C VAL A 119 38.80 -36.75 -7.33
N LYS A 120 38.97 -37.36 -6.14
CA LYS A 120 37.88 -38.01 -5.41
C LYS A 120 37.06 -37.00 -4.67
N THR A 121 35.75 -37.19 -4.67
CA THR A 121 34.81 -36.37 -3.94
C THR A 121 33.86 -37.26 -3.12
N PRO A 122 33.26 -36.76 -2.03
CA PRO A 122 32.28 -37.52 -1.25
C PRO A 122 30.95 -37.77 -2.01
N TRP A 123 30.77 -37.18 -3.17
CA TRP A 123 29.49 -37.17 -3.90
C TRP A 123 29.44 -38.22 -5.02
N TYR A 124 30.64 -38.75 -5.44
CA TYR A 124 30.74 -39.73 -6.49
C TYR A 124 31.72 -40.83 -6.10
N ASP A 125 31.40 -42.06 -6.51
CA ASP A 125 32.26 -43.23 -6.29
C ASP A 125 33.41 -43.32 -7.31
N TYR A 126 33.51 -42.39 -8.25
CA TYR A 126 34.54 -42.31 -9.29
C TYR A 126 35.20 -40.93 -9.28
N ASP A 127 36.41 -40.90 -9.83
CA ASP A 127 37.19 -39.66 -9.93
C ASP A 127 36.59 -38.74 -10.98
N ILE A 128 36.42 -37.46 -10.67
CA ILE A 128 35.91 -36.41 -11.56
C ILE A 128 36.98 -35.33 -11.75
N PRO A 129 36.87 -34.51 -12.84
CA PRO A 129 37.77 -33.39 -13.04
C PRO A 129 37.69 -32.40 -11.86
N PHE A 130 38.87 -31.85 -11.46
CA PHE A 130 38.96 -30.89 -10.36
C PHE A 130 38.03 -29.69 -10.53
N GLU A 131 37.89 -29.18 -11.75
CA GLU A 131 36.99 -28.04 -12.06
C GLU A 131 35.54 -28.39 -11.78
N GLU A 132 35.07 -29.57 -12.17
CA GLU A 132 33.73 -30.06 -11.91
C GLU A 132 33.49 -30.27 -10.41
N ALA A 133 34.49 -30.84 -9.71
CA ALA A 133 34.43 -31.00 -8.25
C ALA A 133 34.32 -29.67 -7.52
N ALA A 134 35.07 -28.66 -7.94
CA ALA A 134 35.04 -27.31 -7.40
C ALA A 134 33.69 -26.63 -7.62
N ALA A 135 33.07 -26.76 -8.81
CA ALA A 135 31.78 -26.27 -9.13
C ALA A 135 30.67 -26.91 -8.28
N ILE A 136 30.69 -28.26 -8.17
CA ILE A 136 29.73 -29.01 -7.34
C ILE A 136 29.86 -28.60 -5.87
N GLY A 137 31.06 -28.51 -5.36
CA GLY A 137 31.33 -28.10 -3.97
C GLY A 137 30.78 -26.66 -3.70
N THR A 138 31.02 -25.73 -4.60
CA THR A 138 30.53 -24.37 -4.49
C THR A 138 29.01 -24.33 -4.51
N ARG A 139 28.37 -25.06 -5.42
CA ARG A 139 26.88 -25.17 -5.48
C ARG A 139 26.32 -25.73 -4.20
N LYS A 140 26.92 -26.76 -3.60
CA LYS A 140 26.49 -27.34 -2.32
C LYS A 140 26.62 -26.35 -1.15
N VAL A 141 27.66 -25.53 -1.15
CA VAL A 141 27.81 -24.44 -0.17
C VAL A 141 26.62 -23.46 -0.29
N ILE A 142 26.27 -23.08 -1.51
CA ILE A 142 25.15 -22.15 -1.76
C ILE A 142 23.83 -22.77 -1.35
N SER A 143 23.52 -24.01 -1.81
CA SER A 143 22.21 -24.63 -1.61
C SER A 143 22.01 -25.21 -0.21
N ASP A 144 22.97 -25.99 0.29
CA ASP A 144 22.76 -26.89 1.42
C ASP A 144 23.38 -26.37 2.74
N HIS A 145 24.49 -25.64 2.66
CA HIS A 145 25.32 -25.36 3.82
C HIS A 145 25.32 -23.91 4.32
N SER A 146 24.63 -23.01 3.67
CA SER A 146 24.55 -21.60 4.05
C SER A 146 23.13 -21.10 4.25
N THR A 147 22.96 -20.15 5.16
CA THR A 147 21.75 -19.34 5.31
C THR A 147 21.90 -18.00 4.58
N ILE A 148 23.13 -17.55 4.41
CA ILE A 148 23.53 -16.26 3.83
C ILE A 148 24.70 -16.51 2.86
N GLY A 149 24.70 -15.83 1.71
CA GLY A 149 25.80 -15.87 0.75
C GLY A 149 26.69 -14.63 0.83
N VAL A 150 28.00 -14.83 0.73
CA VAL A 150 28.97 -13.76 0.50
C VAL A 150 29.81 -14.16 -0.71
N LEU A 151 29.58 -13.45 -1.83
CA LEU A 151 30.42 -13.63 -3.02
C LEU A 151 31.64 -12.72 -2.90
N VAL A 152 32.85 -13.28 -2.97
CA VAL A 152 34.06 -12.49 -3.01
C VAL A 152 34.65 -12.53 -4.42
N THR A 153 34.73 -11.35 -5.05
CA THR A 153 35.43 -11.14 -6.32
C THR A 153 36.62 -10.20 -6.13
N ALA A 154 37.41 -9.95 -7.17
CA ALA A 154 38.60 -9.12 -7.12
C ALA A 154 38.63 -8.10 -8.24
N ASP A 155 39.24 -6.95 -7.97
CA ASP A 155 39.54 -5.93 -8.98
C ASP A 155 40.81 -6.20 -9.80
N GLY A 156 41.55 -7.24 -9.46
CA GLY A 156 42.86 -7.60 -10.08
C GLY A 156 44.09 -6.95 -9.42
N SER A 157 43.93 -6.04 -8.43
CA SER A 157 45.03 -5.24 -7.87
C SER A 157 46.04 -6.03 -7.06
N PHE A 158 45.69 -7.19 -6.52
CA PHE A 158 46.54 -8.01 -5.65
C PHE A 158 46.86 -9.39 -6.20
N THR A 159 46.38 -9.72 -7.39
CA THR A 159 46.60 -10.97 -8.08
C THR A 159 47.28 -10.71 -9.43
N ASN A 160 47.92 -11.76 -10.01
CA ASN A 160 48.39 -11.67 -11.41
C ASN A 160 47.31 -12.05 -12.42
N ILE A 161 46.03 -12.03 -12.01
CA ILE A 161 44.85 -12.35 -12.83
C ILE A 161 44.13 -11.05 -13.13
N PRO A 162 44.00 -10.69 -14.40
CA PRO A 162 43.25 -9.49 -14.80
C PRO A 162 41.78 -9.57 -14.40
N ARG A 163 41.14 -8.42 -14.19
CA ARG A 163 39.71 -8.33 -13.78
C ARG A 163 38.78 -9.11 -14.73
N GLU A 164 39.04 -9.01 -16.02
CA GLU A 164 38.19 -9.58 -17.08
C GLU A 164 38.10 -11.13 -16.98
N GLU A 165 39.11 -11.77 -16.45
CA GLU A 165 39.10 -13.24 -16.30
C GLU A 165 38.19 -13.74 -15.17
N TYR A 166 37.84 -12.87 -14.23
CA TYR A 166 36.90 -13.20 -13.15
C TYR A 166 35.42 -13.16 -13.58
N GLU A 167 35.09 -12.43 -14.63
CA GLU A 167 33.71 -12.10 -14.98
C GLU A 167 32.84 -13.33 -15.26
N GLU A 168 33.35 -14.29 -16.05
CA GLU A 168 32.58 -15.50 -16.40
C GLU A 168 32.26 -16.35 -15.16
N ALA A 169 33.26 -16.59 -14.32
CA ALA A 169 33.11 -17.34 -13.07
C ALA A 169 32.22 -16.61 -12.05
N GLU A 170 32.34 -15.28 -11.98
CA GLU A 170 31.54 -14.42 -11.12
C GLU A 170 30.05 -14.46 -11.51
N GLU A 171 29.73 -14.32 -12.79
CA GLU A 171 28.34 -14.39 -13.29
C GLU A 171 27.73 -15.76 -13.02
N GLN A 172 28.49 -16.83 -13.14
CA GLN A 172 28.00 -18.17 -12.83
C GLN A 172 27.62 -18.29 -11.35
N VAL A 173 28.45 -17.82 -10.42
CA VAL A 173 28.15 -17.83 -8.98
C VAL A 173 26.95 -16.98 -8.65
N ILE A 174 26.85 -15.80 -9.26
CA ILE A 174 25.71 -14.89 -9.04
C ILE A 174 24.41 -15.53 -9.48
N ASN A 175 24.38 -16.20 -10.64
CA ASN A 175 23.20 -16.89 -11.13
C ASN A 175 22.77 -18.03 -10.18
N GLU A 176 23.71 -18.77 -9.62
CA GLU A 176 23.42 -19.81 -8.64
C GLU A 176 22.92 -19.24 -7.31
N LEU A 177 23.52 -18.15 -6.81
CA LEU A 177 23.05 -17.45 -5.62
C LEU A 177 21.62 -16.90 -5.81
N LYS A 178 21.34 -16.27 -6.95
CA LYS A 178 19.99 -15.82 -7.29
C LYS A 178 18.99 -16.98 -7.34
N ALA A 179 19.36 -18.07 -7.98
CA ALA A 179 18.53 -19.27 -8.07
C ALA A 179 18.23 -19.91 -6.70
N SER A 180 19.15 -19.79 -5.73
CA SER A 180 18.95 -20.29 -4.37
C SER A 180 17.88 -19.52 -3.58
N GLY A 181 17.59 -18.28 -3.96
CA GLY A 181 16.67 -17.38 -3.26
C GLY A 181 17.14 -16.93 -1.88
N LYS A 182 18.40 -17.19 -1.52
CA LYS A 182 19.01 -16.77 -0.24
C LYS A 182 19.56 -15.35 -0.36
N PRO A 183 19.55 -14.57 0.71
CA PRO A 183 20.16 -13.25 0.72
C PRO A 183 21.68 -13.35 0.54
N PHE A 184 22.25 -12.47 -0.27
CA PHE A 184 23.68 -12.42 -0.48
C PHE A 184 24.18 -11.01 -0.82
N VAL A 185 25.48 -10.81 -0.60
CA VAL A 185 26.19 -9.59 -0.95
C VAL A 185 27.42 -9.92 -1.77
N VAL A 186 27.84 -9.02 -2.64
CA VAL A 186 29.05 -9.13 -3.43
C VAL A 186 30.13 -8.24 -2.81
N LEU A 187 31.30 -8.82 -2.53
CA LEU A 187 32.48 -8.10 -2.06
C LEU A 187 33.46 -7.94 -3.20
N LEU A 188 33.81 -6.71 -3.53
CA LEU A 188 34.87 -6.38 -4.48
C LEU A 188 36.19 -6.20 -3.66
N ASN A 189 37.01 -7.23 -3.63
CA ASN A 189 38.26 -7.19 -2.90
C ASN A 189 39.30 -6.39 -3.69
N SER A 190 39.85 -5.36 -3.05
CA SER A 190 40.81 -4.42 -3.61
C SER A 190 41.87 -4.02 -2.56
N THR A 191 43.07 -3.71 -3.00
CA THR A 191 44.09 -3.07 -2.15
C THR A 191 43.75 -1.60 -1.81
N SER A 192 42.88 -0.97 -2.57
CA SER A 192 42.51 0.44 -2.44
C SER A 192 41.00 0.64 -2.56
N PRO A 193 40.18 0.08 -1.65
CA PRO A 193 38.70 0.04 -1.77
C PRO A 193 38.05 1.41 -1.76
N GLU A 194 38.74 2.43 -1.26
CA GLU A 194 38.22 3.79 -1.18
C GLU A 194 38.57 4.64 -2.42
N SER A 195 39.32 4.13 -3.39
CA SER A 195 39.65 4.82 -4.63
C SER A 195 38.39 5.10 -5.48
N ALA A 196 38.40 6.20 -6.23
CA ALA A 196 37.28 6.55 -7.12
C ALA A 196 37.02 5.48 -8.19
N GLU A 197 38.09 4.87 -8.72
CA GLU A 197 38.02 3.82 -9.74
C GLU A 197 37.30 2.56 -9.22
N VAL A 198 37.67 2.11 -8.02
CA VAL A 198 37.04 0.92 -7.40
C VAL A 198 35.59 1.19 -7.00
N LYS A 199 35.27 2.41 -6.53
CA LYS A 199 33.89 2.80 -6.25
C LYS A 199 33.04 2.82 -7.52
N THR A 200 33.54 3.40 -8.61
CA THR A 200 32.83 3.38 -9.90
C THR A 200 32.60 1.96 -10.41
N MET A 201 33.64 1.09 -10.33
CA MET A 201 33.52 -0.32 -10.68
C MET A 201 32.46 -1.04 -9.82
N ALA A 202 32.45 -0.79 -8.53
CA ALA A 202 31.44 -1.38 -7.63
C ALA A 202 30.02 -0.93 -7.98
N GLU A 203 29.82 0.33 -8.36
CA GLU A 203 28.53 0.86 -8.80
C GLU A 203 28.07 0.22 -10.13
N GLU A 204 28.98 0.07 -11.09
CA GLU A 204 28.70 -0.61 -12.37
C GLU A 204 28.31 -2.07 -12.15
N LEU A 205 29.05 -2.78 -11.33
CA LEU A 205 28.76 -4.18 -10.97
C LEU A 205 27.44 -4.28 -10.21
N SER A 206 27.15 -3.33 -9.31
CA SER A 206 25.90 -3.31 -8.59
C SER A 206 24.70 -3.15 -9.52
N LYS A 207 24.81 -2.28 -10.52
CA LYS A 207 23.79 -2.14 -11.58
C LYS A 207 23.67 -3.40 -12.43
N LYS A 208 24.80 -3.97 -12.86
CA LYS A 208 24.87 -5.21 -13.67
C LYS A 208 24.17 -6.37 -12.98
N TYR A 209 24.43 -6.54 -11.71
CA TYR A 209 23.93 -7.70 -10.93
C TYR A 209 22.61 -7.42 -10.20
N SER A 210 22.19 -6.18 -10.10
CA SER A 210 21.05 -5.74 -9.27
C SER A 210 21.20 -6.22 -7.82
N LYS A 211 22.43 -6.12 -7.28
CA LYS A 211 22.80 -6.53 -5.93
C LYS A 211 23.83 -5.58 -5.35
N PRO A 212 23.86 -5.39 -4.02
CA PRO A 212 24.88 -4.57 -3.36
C PRO A 212 26.28 -5.11 -3.65
N VAL A 213 27.17 -4.28 -4.18
CA VAL A 213 28.60 -4.58 -4.33
C VAL A 213 29.38 -3.67 -3.41
N ILE A 214 30.08 -4.27 -2.45
CA ILE A 214 30.80 -3.53 -1.39
C ILE A 214 32.29 -3.65 -1.62
N PRO A 215 33.01 -2.54 -1.89
CA PRO A 215 34.46 -2.54 -1.94
C PRO A 215 35.03 -2.77 -0.55
N VAL A 216 35.98 -3.73 -0.47
CA VAL A 216 36.65 -4.10 0.79
C VAL A 216 38.10 -4.45 0.55
N ASP A 217 38.95 -4.25 1.55
CA ASP A 217 40.28 -4.88 1.63
C ASP A 217 40.17 -6.08 2.58
N CYS A 218 40.11 -7.28 2.01
CA CYS A 218 39.98 -8.51 2.80
C CYS A 218 41.22 -8.76 3.70
N LEU A 219 42.38 -8.22 3.37
CA LEU A 219 43.57 -8.36 4.19
C LEU A 219 43.51 -7.51 5.45
N ASN A 220 42.97 -6.31 5.36
CA ASN A 220 42.82 -5.34 6.43
C ASN A 220 41.36 -5.16 6.88
N LEU A 221 40.53 -6.21 6.82
CA LEU A 221 39.12 -6.19 7.13
C LEU A 221 38.89 -5.98 8.63
N GLY A 222 38.41 -4.79 9.01
CA GLY A 222 38.05 -4.44 10.38
C GLY A 222 36.55 -4.56 10.64
N ILE A 223 36.15 -4.40 11.89
CA ILE A 223 34.78 -4.54 12.35
C ILE A 223 33.81 -3.59 11.61
N GLN A 224 34.25 -2.37 11.28
CA GLN A 224 33.39 -1.41 10.53
C GLN A 224 33.05 -1.91 9.11
N SER A 225 34.02 -2.53 8.44
CA SER A 225 33.83 -3.12 7.12
C SER A 225 32.92 -4.36 7.19
N ILE A 226 33.10 -5.19 8.24
CA ILE A 226 32.21 -6.32 8.51
C ILE A 226 30.79 -5.85 8.73
N ASN A 227 30.57 -4.80 9.51
CA ASN A 227 29.24 -4.24 9.74
C ASN A 227 28.59 -3.70 8.45
N ARG A 228 29.37 -3.09 7.55
CA ARG A 228 28.87 -2.69 6.22
C ARG A 228 28.42 -3.91 5.41
N VAL A 229 29.19 -4.99 5.46
CA VAL A 229 28.83 -6.25 4.77
C VAL A 229 27.53 -6.83 5.35
N MET A 230 27.42 -6.92 6.67
CA MET A 230 26.24 -7.48 7.33
C MET A 230 24.99 -6.63 7.08
N ASN A 231 25.13 -5.30 7.07
CA ASN A 231 24.02 -4.41 6.69
C ASN A 231 23.62 -4.59 5.23
N GLY A 232 24.56 -4.73 4.31
CA GLY A 232 24.28 -5.04 2.91
C GLY A 232 23.51 -6.35 2.74
N ILE A 233 23.81 -7.35 3.56
CA ILE A 233 23.07 -8.61 3.60
C ILE A 233 21.62 -8.38 4.10
N LEU A 234 21.44 -7.60 5.16
CA LEU A 234 20.09 -7.27 5.69
C LEU A 234 19.21 -6.61 4.64
N LEU A 235 19.77 -5.70 3.85
CA LEU A 235 19.05 -5.04 2.77
C LEU A 235 18.61 -6.00 1.66
N ASP A 236 19.27 -7.14 1.51
CA ASP A 236 18.93 -8.18 0.54
C ASP A 236 17.96 -9.25 1.05
N PHE A 237 17.61 -9.22 2.33
CA PHE A 237 16.57 -10.10 2.84
C PHE A 237 15.20 -9.76 2.22
N PRO A 238 14.37 -10.78 1.93
CA PRO A 238 13.02 -10.54 1.41
C PRO A 238 12.16 -9.84 2.44
N VAL A 239 11.36 -8.89 1.98
CA VAL A 239 10.29 -8.29 2.78
C VAL A 239 9.16 -9.28 2.94
N ARG A 240 8.59 -9.38 4.15
CA ARG A 240 7.45 -10.25 4.46
C ARG A 240 6.13 -9.51 4.33
N GLU A 241 6.13 -8.26 4.76
CA GLU A 241 4.93 -7.43 4.76
C GLU A 241 5.29 -5.98 4.43
N ILE A 242 4.50 -5.38 3.55
CA ILE A 242 4.58 -3.95 3.24
C ILE A 242 3.23 -3.35 3.60
N SER A 243 3.21 -2.45 4.58
CA SER A 243 2.03 -1.69 4.95
C SER A 243 2.07 -0.29 4.33
N PHE A 244 0.92 0.15 3.79
CA PHE A 244 0.77 1.45 3.17
C PHE A 244 -0.15 2.32 4.02
N ASN A 245 0.40 3.37 4.61
CA ASN A 245 -0.34 4.35 5.38
C ASN A 245 -0.89 5.44 4.46
N LEU A 246 -2.20 5.42 4.29
CA LEU A 246 -2.96 6.36 3.48
C LEU A 246 -3.93 7.15 4.35
N PRO A 247 -4.27 8.40 3.98
CA PRO A 247 -5.34 9.14 4.64
C PRO A 247 -6.67 8.36 4.61
N GLY A 248 -7.36 8.32 5.76
CA GLY A 248 -8.57 7.51 5.93
C GLY A 248 -9.69 7.79 4.93
N TRP A 249 -9.76 9.02 4.37
CA TRP A 249 -10.77 9.37 3.37
C TRP A 249 -10.61 8.58 2.05
N ILE A 250 -9.38 8.19 1.67
CA ILE A 250 -9.13 7.36 0.48
C ILE A 250 -9.72 5.96 0.67
N LEU A 251 -9.62 5.43 1.89
CA LEU A 251 -10.16 4.10 2.21
C LEU A 251 -11.70 4.08 2.25
N SER A 252 -12.35 5.25 2.40
CA SER A 252 -13.81 5.36 2.36
C SER A 252 -14.39 5.49 0.95
N LEU A 253 -13.56 5.66 -0.08
CA LEU A 253 -13.99 5.69 -1.47
C LEU A 253 -14.48 4.31 -1.94
N ASP A 254 -15.37 4.30 -2.92
CA ASP A 254 -15.80 3.06 -3.57
C ASP A 254 -14.61 2.32 -4.20
N ASN A 255 -14.68 0.99 -4.24
CA ASN A 255 -13.65 0.16 -4.87
C ASN A 255 -13.46 0.47 -6.35
N GLU A 256 -14.52 0.94 -7.02
CA GLU A 256 -14.52 1.28 -8.43
C GLU A 256 -14.00 2.71 -8.71
N HIS A 257 -13.79 3.52 -7.67
CA HIS A 257 -13.29 4.89 -7.80
C HIS A 257 -11.89 4.89 -8.43
N TRP A 258 -11.67 5.79 -9.40
CA TRP A 258 -10.43 5.88 -10.18
C TRP A 258 -9.17 5.99 -9.31
N LEU A 259 -9.19 6.85 -8.28
CA LEU A 259 -8.03 7.06 -7.39
C LEU A 259 -7.64 5.77 -6.64
N ARG A 260 -8.64 4.99 -6.20
CA ARG A 260 -8.37 3.73 -5.51
C ARG A 260 -7.79 2.68 -6.44
N LYS A 261 -8.29 2.60 -7.68
CA LYS A 261 -7.74 1.72 -8.72
C LYS A 261 -6.32 2.11 -9.09
N ASP A 262 -6.07 3.39 -9.32
CA ASP A 262 -4.74 3.88 -9.71
C ASP A 262 -3.71 3.67 -8.60
N LEU A 263 -4.09 3.86 -7.31
CA LEU A 263 -3.24 3.54 -6.17
C LEU A 263 -2.89 2.05 -6.11
N VAL A 264 -3.88 1.17 -6.27
CA VAL A 264 -3.66 -0.28 -6.27
C VAL A 264 -2.75 -0.66 -7.44
N ASN A 265 -2.99 -0.14 -8.64
CA ASN A 265 -2.15 -0.41 -9.79
C ASN A 265 -0.71 0.10 -9.58
N ALA A 266 -0.54 1.30 -9.05
CA ALA A 266 0.77 1.87 -8.73
C ALA A 266 1.55 0.99 -7.73
N ILE A 267 0.87 0.45 -6.71
CA ILE A 267 1.46 -0.47 -5.74
C ILE A 267 1.83 -1.80 -6.43
N MET A 268 0.93 -2.38 -7.21
CA MET A 268 1.18 -3.65 -7.91
C MET A 268 2.32 -3.54 -8.91
N ASP A 269 2.39 -2.45 -9.68
CA ASP A 269 3.46 -2.21 -10.66
C ASP A 269 4.82 -1.99 -9.99
N SER A 270 4.83 -1.40 -8.79
CA SER A 270 6.07 -1.13 -8.05
C SER A 270 6.65 -2.38 -7.38
N PHE A 271 5.82 -3.40 -7.10
CA PHE A 271 6.20 -4.59 -6.34
C PHE A 271 5.81 -5.89 -7.06
N GLN A 272 6.20 -6.03 -8.34
CA GLN A 272 5.82 -7.17 -9.20
C GLN A 272 6.40 -8.52 -8.76
N ASP A 273 7.55 -8.54 -8.04
CA ASP A 273 8.24 -9.77 -7.60
C ASP A 273 8.75 -9.69 -6.16
N ARG A 274 9.37 -10.79 -5.68
CA ARG A 274 9.95 -10.91 -4.32
C ARG A 274 10.82 -9.70 -3.99
N SER A 275 10.21 -8.70 -3.38
CA SER A 275 10.88 -7.47 -3.05
C SER A 275 11.82 -7.69 -1.86
N THR A 276 13.06 -7.26 -2.02
CA THR A 276 13.99 -7.12 -0.90
C THR A 276 13.77 -5.78 -0.20
N VAL A 277 14.32 -5.61 0.98
CA VAL A 277 14.26 -4.32 1.68
C VAL A 277 14.85 -3.20 0.79
N GLN A 278 15.95 -3.46 0.06
CA GLN A 278 16.51 -2.51 -0.89
C GLN A 278 15.53 -2.11 -1.98
N ASN A 279 14.80 -3.08 -2.54
CA ASN A 279 13.81 -2.79 -3.59
C ASN A 279 12.67 -1.90 -3.10
N VAL A 280 12.32 -1.96 -1.80
CA VAL A 280 11.32 -1.07 -1.23
C VAL A 280 11.83 0.38 -1.17
N TYR A 281 13.11 0.59 -0.84
CA TYR A 281 13.72 1.93 -0.91
C TYR A 281 13.66 2.48 -2.33
N ASP A 282 14.07 1.68 -3.32
CA ASP A 282 14.05 2.07 -4.74
C ASP A 282 12.62 2.32 -5.26
N ALA A 283 11.63 1.54 -4.79
CA ALA A 283 10.23 1.70 -5.14
C ALA A 283 9.64 2.98 -4.53
N ALA A 284 9.98 3.30 -3.28
CA ALA A 284 9.50 4.52 -2.61
C ALA A 284 9.87 5.79 -3.39
N GLU A 285 11.05 5.83 -4.01
CA GLU A 285 11.46 6.94 -4.88
C GLU A 285 10.66 7.00 -6.19
N ARG A 286 10.33 5.84 -6.77
CA ARG A 286 9.58 5.74 -8.03
C ARG A 286 8.14 6.20 -7.92
N PHE A 287 7.51 6.14 -6.75
CA PHE A 287 6.14 6.65 -6.55
C PHE A 287 5.98 8.14 -6.86
N GLY A 288 7.07 8.91 -6.90
CA GLY A 288 7.07 10.32 -7.30
C GLY A 288 6.65 10.61 -8.75
N ILE A 289 6.50 9.59 -9.60
CA ILE A 289 6.02 9.75 -10.99
C ILE A 289 4.50 9.90 -11.09
N TYR A 290 3.75 9.55 -10.03
CA TYR A 290 2.29 9.58 -10.04
C TYR A 290 1.78 10.93 -9.55
N ASP A 291 1.03 11.65 -10.39
CA ASP A 291 0.53 13.00 -10.12
C ASP A 291 -0.42 13.08 -8.90
N PHE A 292 -1.06 11.97 -8.53
CA PHE A 292 -1.95 11.91 -7.37
C PHE A 292 -1.20 11.73 -6.03
N LEU A 293 0.13 11.54 -6.05
CA LEU A 293 0.97 11.47 -4.86
C LEU A 293 1.96 12.64 -4.84
N SER A 294 2.02 13.35 -3.72
CA SER A 294 3.03 14.41 -3.52
C SER A 294 4.34 13.85 -2.99
N LYS A 295 4.27 12.85 -2.13
CA LYS A 295 5.44 12.23 -1.50
C LYS A 295 5.10 10.83 -1.00
N THR A 296 6.01 9.90 -1.27
CA THR A 296 6.05 8.60 -0.58
C THR A 296 7.33 8.54 0.25
N SER A 297 7.22 8.16 1.50
CA SER A 297 8.36 8.04 2.40
C SER A 297 8.26 6.76 3.22
N ILE A 298 9.41 6.18 3.49
CA ILE A 298 9.50 5.06 4.42
C ILE A 298 9.34 5.61 5.83
N GLN A 299 8.34 5.14 6.55
CA GLN A 299 8.03 5.54 7.91
C GLN A 299 8.78 4.69 8.92
N ASP A 300 8.80 3.38 8.72
CA ASP A 300 9.45 2.41 9.60
C ASP A 300 9.92 1.19 8.81
N VAL A 301 11.06 0.63 9.21
CA VAL A 301 11.62 -0.61 8.66
C VAL A 301 12.07 -1.49 9.82
N LYS A 302 11.36 -2.58 10.03
CA LYS A 302 11.76 -3.60 11.00
C LYS A 302 12.57 -4.66 10.28
N MET A 303 13.88 -4.49 10.28
CA MET A 303 14.82 -5.38 9.57
C MET A 303 14.69 -6.83 10.02
N GLY A 304 14.54 -7.09 11.32
CA GLY A 304 14.44 -8.42 11.89
C GLY A 304 13.18 -9.18 11.46
N THR A 305 12.01 -8.56 11.52
CA THR A 305 10.74 -9.19 11.10
C THR A 305 10.49 -9.13 9.59
N GLY A 306 11.07 -8.13 8.91
CA GLY A 306 10.85 -7.89 7.49
C GLY A 306 9.60 -7.13 7.17
N GLU A 307 9.13 -6.34 8.10
CA GLU A 307 8.01 -5.45 7.94
C GLU A 307 8.49 -4.07 7.52
N VAL A 308 7.86 -3.49 6.51
CA VAL A 308 8.14 -2.13 6.04
C VAL A 308 6.85 -1.34 6.00
N SER A 309 6.88 -0.13 6.56
CA SER A 309 5.76 0.80 6.57
C SER A 309 6.07 2.00 5.68
N LEU A 310 5.22 2.23 4.68
CA LEU A 310 5.31 3.35 3.74
C LEU A 310 4.19 4.35 4.02
N GLU A 311 4.53 5.63 4.15
CA GLU A 311 3.57 6.72 4.20
C GLU A 311 3.41 7.31 2.80
N MET A 312 2.17 7.30 2.28
CA MET A 312 1.83 7.87 0.99
C MET A 312 0.99 9.13 1.19
N LYS A 313 1.52 10.27 0.80
CA LYS A 313 0.83 11.56 0.90
C LYS A 313 0.21 11.92 -0.44
N PRO A 314 -1.12 12.11 -0.50
CA PRO A 314 -1.78 12.62 -1.69
C PRO A 314 -1.26 13.99 -2.10
N SER A 315 -1.41 14.33 -3.38
CA SER A 315 -1.09 15.65 -3.90
C SER A 315 -1.99 16.72 -3.27
N ASP A 316 -1.45 17.92 -3.12
CA ASP A 316 -2.19 19.06 -2.57
C ASP A 316 -3.46 19.32 -3.38
N GLY A 317 -4.58 19.51 -2.69
CA GLY A 317 -5.87 19.75 -3.30
C GLY A 317 -6.62 18.50 -3.82
N LEU A 318 -5.98 17.33 -3.87
CA LEU A 318 -6.62 16.09 -4.34
C LEU A 318 -7.86 15.73 -3.52
N PHE A 319 -7.81 15.92 -2.21
CA PHE A 319 -8.96 15.71 -1.33
C PHE A 319 -10.19 16.53 -1.79
N PHE A 320 -10.02 17.83 -2.05
CA PHE A 320 -11.11 18.69 -2.46
C PHE A 320 -11.61 18.37 -3.87
N LYS A 321 -10.73 17.94 -4.77
CA LYS A 321 -11.09 17.44 -6.10
C LYS A 321 -12.02 16.23 -5.99
N VAL A 322 -11.65 15.25 -5.19
CA VAL A 322 -12.46 14.04 -4.97
C VAL A 322 -13.78 14.37 -4.28
N VAL A 323 -13.78 15.27 -3.28
CA VAL A 323 -15.02 15.73 -2.64
C VAL A 323 -15.97 16.37 -3.67
N LYS A 324 -15.44 17.18 -4.61
CA LYS A 324 -16.25 17.76 -5.69
C LYS A 324 -16.80 16.67 -6.63
N GLU A 325 -15.99 15.67 -7.00
CA GLU A 325 -16.42 14.55 -7.84
C GLU A 325 -17.55 13.74 -7.19
N GLU A 326 -17.42 13.43 -5.91
CA GLU A 326 -18.38 12.59 -5.17
C GLU A 326 -19.67 13.33 -4.77
N THR A 327 -19.58 14.63 -4.48
CA THR A 327 -20.69 15.38 -3.88
C THR A 327 -21.30 16.44 -4.81
N GLY A 328 -20.59 16.79 -5.89
CA GLY A 328 -20.96 17.93 -6.75
C GLY A 328 -20.74 19.31 -6.11
N LEU A 329 -20.20 19.35 -4.88
CA LEU A 329 -19.99 20.62 -4.14
C LEU A 329 -18.63 21.23 -4.49
N GLU A 330 -18.63 22.52 -4.81
CA GLU A 330 -17.41 23.27 -5.05
C GLU A 330 -16.77 23.70 -3.73
N ILE A 331 -15.71 22.97 -3.36
CA ILE A 331 -14.95 23.20 -2.14
C ILE A 331 -13.47 23.31 -2.52
N ASP A 332 -12.90 24.49 -2.35
CA ASP A 332 -11.54 24.85 -2.75
C ASP A 332 -10.56 24.96 -1.57
N GLY A 333 -11.03 24.66 -0.36
CA GLY A 333 -10.19 24.67 0.83
C GLY A 333 -10.94 24.41 2.13
N GLU A 334 -10.20 24.32 3.24
CA GLU A 334 -10.75 23.98 4.56
C GLU A 334 -11.79 24.99 5.04
N GLN A 335 -11.57 26.29 4.78
CA GLN A 335 -12.53 27.34 5.16
C GLN A 335 -13.88 27.16 4.49
N ARG A 336 -13.88 26.86 3.18
CA ARG A 336 -15.10 26.60 2.42
C ARG A 336 -15.78 25.32 2.87
N LEU A 337 -14.99 24.26 3.12
CA LEU A 337 -15.49 22.99 3.65
C LEU A 337 -16.22 23.21 4.97
N PHE A 338 -15.64 23.97 5.90
CA PHE A 338 -16.29 24.27 7.19
C PHE A 338 -17.60 25.03 7.01
N SER A 339 -17.63 26.03 6.11
CA SER A 339 -18.84 26.80 5.80
C SER A 339 -19.94 25.89 5.24
N VAL A 340 -19.62 25.03 4.28
CA VAL A 340 -20.55 24.09 3.67
C VAL A 340 -21.08 23.07 4.69
N LEU A 341 -20.23 22.55 5.56
CA LEU A 341 -20.66 21.64 6.62
C LEU A 341 -21.62 22.30 7.60
N LYS A 342 -21.39 23.57 7.94
CA LYS A 342 -22.28 24.35 8.81
C LYS A 342 -23.65 24.57 8.13
N GLU A 343 -23.66 24.90 6.85
CA GLU A 343 -24.88 25.07 6.06
C GLU A 343 -25.64 23.73 5.96
N LEU A 344 -24.97 22.65 5.59
CA LEU A 344 -25.58 21.32 5.52
C LEU A 344 -26.12 20.85 6.87
N SER A 345 -25.43 21.18 7.97
CA SER A 345 -25.90 20.86 9.32
C SER A 345 -27.22 21.58 9.64
N ALA A 346 -27.36 22.88 9.26
CA ALA A 346 -28.59 23.63 9.45
C ALA A 346 -29.72 23.05 8.58
N ILE A 347 -29.43 22.79 7.31
CA ILE A 347 -30.40 22.16 6.38
C ILE A 347 -30.84 20.80 6.91
N ARG A 348 -29.91 19.97 7.37
CA ARG A 348 -30.23 18.66 7.95
C ARG A 348 -31.11 18.77 9.19
N ALA A 349 -30.88 19.74 10.06
CA ALA A 349 -31.71 19.96 11.24
C ALA A 349 -33.13 20.30 10.86
N GLU A 350 -33.36 21.20 9.87
CA GLU A 350 -34.69 21.52 9.37
C GLU A 350 -35.34 20.35 8.62
N TYR A 351 -34.59 19.68 7.74
CA TYR A 351 -35.08 18.51 7.01
C TYR A 351 -35.55 17.40 7.94
N SER A 352 -34.77 17.12 9.03
CA SER A 352 -35.12 16.06 9.97
C SER A 352 -36.48 16.26 10.66
N LYS A 353 -36.91 17.51 10.84
CA LYS A 353 -38.25 17.85 11.42
C LYS A 353 -39.37 17.40 10.48
N ILE A 354 -39.18 17.52 9.18
CA ILE A 354 -40.22 17.28 8.16
C ILE A 354 -40.10 15.93 7.47
N ALA A 355 -39.00 15.22 7.58
CA ALA A 355 -38.69 14.02 6.82
C ALA A 355 -39.76 12.92 6.94
N ASN A 356 -40.22 12.65 8.15
CA ASN A 356 -41.28 11.66 8.40
C ASN A 356 -42.59 12.05 7.75
N ALA A 357 -43.03 13.30 7.93
CA ALA A 357 -44.25 13.83 7.34
C ALA A 357 -44.19 13.79 5.80
N LEU A 358 -43.03 14.14 5.22
CA LEU A 358 -42.83 14.08 3.78
C LEU A 358 -42.89 12.64 3.24
N SER A 359 -42.31 11.67 3.96
CA SER A 359 -42.42 10.24 3.63
C SER A 359 -43.87 9.76 3.68
N GLU A 360 -44.64 10.17 4.71
CA GLU A 360 -46.09 9.86 4.82
C GLU A 360 -46.90 10.45 3.70
N VAL A 361 -46.65 11.70 3.33
CA VAL A 361 -47.30 12.35 2.17
C VAL A 361 -47.06 11.56 0.89
N ARG A 362 -45.85 11.11 0.65
CA ARG A 362 -45.51 10.35 -0.57
C ARG A 362 -46.22 8.99 -0.62
N THR A 363 -46.41 8.34 0.51
CA THR A 363 -47.00 7.00 0.58
C THR A 363 -48.50 7.00 0.81
N LYS A 364 -49.01 7.90 1.66
CA LYS A 364 -50.43 7.93 2.10
C LYS A 364 -51.20 9.14 1.59
N GLY A 365 -50.52 10.11 0.96
CA GLY A 365 -51.12 11.38 0.52
C GLY A 365 -51.26 12.44 1.60
N TYR A 366 -50.95 12.14 2.88
CA TYR A 366 -51.07 13.03 4.01
C TYR A 366 -49.99 12.78 5.06
N GLY A 367 -49.36 13.84 5.56
CA GLY A 367 -48.34 13.76 6.60
C GLY A 367 -48.41 14.93 7.57
N VAL A 368 -48.01 14.71 8.82
CA VAL A 368 -48.09 15.70 9.90
C VAL A 368 -46.73 15.90 10.53
N VAL A 369 -46.24 17.14 10.57
CA VAL A 369 -45.10 17.54 11.36
C VAL A 369 -45.57 17.87 12.75
N THR A 370 -45.16 17.07 13.73
CA THR A 370 -45.48 17.30 15.14
C THR A 370 -44.66 18.45 15.68
N PRO A 371 -45.24 19.32 16.53
CA PRO A 371 -44.49 20.41 17.15
C PRO A 371 -43.40 19.91 18.06
N SER A 372 -42.29 20.63 18.11
CA SER A 372 -41.21 20.43 19.08
C SER A 372 -41.61 20.94 20.46
N ILE A 373 -40.87 20.51 21.51
CA ILE A 373 -41.11 20.95 22.88
C ILE A 373 -40.99 22.49 23.01
N ASP A 374 -40.09 23.09 22.24
CA ASP A 374 -39.83 24.53 22.27
C ASP A 374 -40.97 25.37 21.64
N GLU A 375 -41.82 24.73 20.85
CA GLU A 375 -43.01 25.37 20.21
C GLU A 375 -44.26 25.22 21.07
N LEU A 376 -44.19 24.46 22.18
CA LEU A 376 -45.30 24.30 23.11
C LEU A 376 -45.47 25.54 23.98
N THR A 377 -46.67 26.10 23.96
CA THR A 377 -47.06 27.22 24.82
C THR A 377 -48.02 26.71 25.89
N LEU A 378 -47.73 26.94 27.17
CA LEU A 378 -48.56 26.55 28.28
C LEU A 378 -49.31 27.81 28.81
N GLU A 379 -50.63 27.72 28.88
CA GLU A 379 -51.42 28.76 29.52
C GLU A 379 -51.34 28.63 31.06
N PRO A 380 -51.59 29.74 31.82
CA PRO A 380 -51.64 29.67 33.26
C PRO A 380 -52.68 28.66 33.77
N PRO A 381 -52.37 27.87 34.80
CA PRO A 381 -53.31 26.91 35.37
C PRO A 381 -54.60 27.58 35.88
N GLU A 382 -55.75 27.02 35.53
CA GLU A 382 -57.04 27.46 36.05
C GLU A 382 -57.62 26.44 37.04
N ILE A 383 -58.22 26.92 38.14
CA ILE A 383 -58.93 26.05 39.04
C ILE A 383 -60.35 25.82 38.51
N ILE A 384 -60.70 24.56 38.29
CA ILE A 384 -62.05 24.16 37.86
C ILE A 384 -62.78 23.43 39.01
N ARG A 385 -64.12 23.65 39.02
CA ARG A 385 -64.98 22.95 39.97
C ARG A 385 -65.97 22.05 39.20
N GLN A 386 -65.99 20.77 39.56
CA GLN A 386 -66.90 19.80 39.01
C GLN A 386 -67.70 19.15 40.15
N GLY A 387 -68.89 19.64 40.37
CA GLY A 387 -69.72 19.27 41.53
C GLY A 387 -69.06 19.68 42.87
N SER A 388 -68.76 18.75 43.74
CA SER A 388 -68.07 18.95 45.05
C SER A 388 -66.54 18.87 44.96
N ARG A 389 -65.96 18.59 43.77
CA ARG A 389 -64.52 18.39 43.59
C ARG A 389 -63.91 19.56 42.90
N PHE A 390 -62.69 19.91 43.27
CA PHE A 390 -61.86 20.90 42.62
C PHE A 390 -60.76 20.20 41.84
N GLY A 391 -60.44 20.68 40.65
CA GLY A 391 -59.36 20.21 39.80
C GLY A 391 -58.55 21.39 39.23
N ILE A 392 -57.43 21.07 38.60
CA ILE A 392 -56.62 22.06 37.87
C ILE A 392 -56.78 21.77 36.39
N LYS A 393 -57.11 22.79 35.64
CA LYS A 393 -57.15 22.76 34.18
C LYS A 393 -55.87 23.35 33.64
N LEU A 394 -55.14 22.56 32.87
CA LEU A 394 -53.93 22.94 32.12
C LEU A 394 -54.33 23.01 30.66
N ARG A 395 -53.92 24.08 29.97
CA ARG A 395 -54.16 24.26 28.56
C ARG A 395 -52.83 24.50 27.89
N GLY A 396 -52.47 23.68 26.90
CA GLY A 396 -51.30 23.83 26.06
C GLY A 396 -51.70 24.02 24.60
N SER A 397 -50.96 24.81 23.88
CA SER A 397 -51.11 24.99 22.42
C SER A 397 -49.77 24.87 21.73
N ALA A 398 -49.79 24.37 20.51
CA ALA A 398 -48.59 24.27 19.65
C ALA A 398 -49.01 24.31 18.20
N PRO A 399 -48.21 24.90 17.29
CA PRO A 399 -48.44 24.83 15.87
C PRO A 399 -48.13 23.42 15.34
N SER A 400 -48.91 22.94 14.37
CA SER A 400 -48.57 21.72 13.59
C SER A 400 -48.58 22.08 12.11
N ILE A 401 -47.69 21.41 11.33
CA ILE A 401 -47.66 21.57 9.88
C ILE A 401 -48.28 20.32 9.25
N HIS A 402 -49.28 20.53 8.38
CA HIS A 402 -49.94 19.46 7.65
C HIS A 402 -49.60 19.55 6.18
N MET A 403 -49.08 18.46 5.63
CA MET A 403 -48.70 18.29 4.23
C MET A 403 -49.72 17.40 3.54
N ILE A 404 -50.23 17.85 2.40
CA ILE A 404 -51.26 17.13 1.64
C ILE A 404 -50.79 16.99 0.19
N ARG A 405 -50.87 15.79 -0.35
CA ARG A 405 -50.65 15.55 -1.77
C ARG A 405 -51.96 15.75 -2.52
N ALA A 406 -51.95 16.62 -3.52
CA ALA A 406 -53.07 16.83 -4.42
C ALA A 406 -52.60 16.56 -5.85
N ASP A 407 -53.34 15.78 -6.60
CA ASP A 407 -53.07 15.53 -8.01
C ASP A 407 -53.73 16.66 -8.82
N ILE A 408 -52.95 17.35 -9.63
CA ILE A 408 -53.39 18.53 -10.40
C ILE A 408 -53.35 18.14 -11.88
N GLU A 409 -54.47 18.40 -12.55
CA GLU A 409 -54.61 18.16 -13.98
C GLU A 409 -54.63 19.52 -14.72
N THR A 410 -54.00 19.58 -15.87
CA THR A 410 -54.10 20.74 -16.78
C THR A 410 -54.50 20.27 -18.18
N GLU A 411 -55.32 21.07 -18.81
CA GLU A 411 -55.73 20.87 -20.19
C GLU A 411 -55.20 22.04 -21.04
N ILE A 412 -54.58 21.72 -22.16
CA ILE A 412 -54.07 22.68 -23.11
C ILE A 412 -54.81 22.42 -24.44
N ALA A 413 -55.58 23.34 -24.87
CA ALA A 413 -56.35 23.23 -26.12
C ALA A 413 -55.97 24.37 -27.10
N PRO A 414 -54.80 24.29 -27.75
CA PRO A 414 -54.33 25.29 -28.70
C PRO A 414 -55.19 25.21 -30.00
N LEU A 415 -55.53 26.33 -30.56
CA LEU A 415 -56.31 26.43 -31.84
C LEU A 415 -55.32 26.26 -33.02
N VAL A 416 -55.51 25.23 -33.88
CA VAL A 416 -54.61 24.83 -34.96
C VAL A 416 -55.28 25.04 -36.34
N GLY A 417 -55.71 26.16 -36.68
CA GLY A 417 -56.17 26.43 -38.04
C GLY A 417 -57.43 25.64 -38.48
N SER A 418 -57.36 24.92 -39.63
CA SER A 418 -58.50 24.17 -40.18
C SER A 418 -58.65 22.78 -39.59
N GLU A 419 -59.87 22.18 -39.67
CA GLU A 419 -60.13 20.80 -39.20
C GLU A 419 -59.16 19.80 -39.71
N LYS A 420 -58.82 19.83 -41.01
CA LYS A 420 -57.79 18.92 -41.61
C LYS A 420 -56.39 19.06 -41.02
N GLN A 421 -55.95 20.30 -40.69
CA GLN A 421 -54.64 20.55 -40.04
C GLN A 421 -54.64 20.03 -38.60
N SER A 422 -55.78 20.12 -37.91
CA SER A 422 -55.92 19.56 -36.56
C SER A 422 -55.88 18.03 -36.57
N GLU A 423 -56.54 17.38 -37.55
CA GLU A 423 -56.45 15.90 -37.71
C GLU A 423 -55.03 15.43 -38.04
N GLU A 424 -54.35 16.12 -38.93
CA GLU A 424 -52.94 15.80 -39.27
C GLU A 424 -52.03 15.92 -38.04
N LEU A 425 -52.18 16.96 -37.23
CA LEU A 425 -51.41 17.14 -35.99
C LEU A 425 -51.75 16.05 -34.94
N VAL A 426 -52.98 15.73 -34.74
CA VAL A 426 -53.40 14.65 -33.82
C VAL A 426 -52.82 13.32 -34.25
N ASN A 427 -52.88 12.99 -35.54
CA ASN A 427 -52.31 11.75 -36.05
C ASN A 427 -50.78 11.71 -35.90
N TYR A 428 -50.08 12.82 -36.06
CA TYR A 428 -48.69 12.95 -35.80
C TYR A 428 -48.33 12.70 -34.32
N LEU A 429 -49.06 13.38 -33.41
CA LEU A 429 -48.84 13.23 -31.98
C LEU A 429 -49.16 11.81 -31.46
N LEU A 430 -50.23 11.17 -31.98
CA LEU A 430 -50.55 9.78 -31.63
C LEU A 430 -49.46 8.82 -32.08
N LYS A 431 -48.92 9.02 -33.27
CA LYS A 431 -47.83 8.17 -33.81
C LYS A 431 -46.55 8.33 -33.01
N GLU A 432 -46.18 9.53 -32.59
CA GLU A 432 -45.03 9.80 -31.73
C GLU A 432 -45.26 9.22 -30.31
N PHE A 433 -46.47 9.34 -29.76
CA PHE A 433 -46.83 8.78 -28.46
C PHE A 433 -46.73 7.24 -28.44
N GLU A 434 -47.18 6.56 -29.49
CA GLU A 434 -47.06 5.09 -29.60
C GLU A 434 -45.60 4.64 -29.81
N GLY A 435 -44.78 5.45 -30.52
CA GLY A 435 -43.40 5.09 -30.86
C GLY A 435 -42.38 5.38 -29.77
N ALA A 436 -42.43 6.55 -29.16
CA ALA A 436 -41.50 7.01 -28.12
C ALA A 436 -42.13 8.14 -27.28
N PRO A 437 -42.92 7.82 -26.24
CA PRO A 437 -43.61 8.83 -25.41
C PRO A 437 -42.70 9.90 -24.81
N GLU A 438 -41.44 9.53 -24.52
CA GLU A 438 -40.48 10.46 -23.93
C GLU A 438 -40.07 11.58 -24.90
N LYS A 439 -39.98 11.29 -26.20
CA LYS A 439 -39.65 12.30 -27.23
C LYS A 439 -40.74 13.28 -27.47
N LEU A 440 -42.00 12.91 -27.15
CA LEU A 440 -43.15 13.80 -27.29
C LEU A 440 -43.03 15.05 -26.39
N TRP A 441 -42.41 14.91 -25.23
CA TRP A 441 -42.15 16.01 -24.31
C TRP A 441 -41.25 17.09 -24.88
N GLU A 442 -40.31 16.70 -25.75
CA GLU A 442 -39.35 17.59 -26.40
C GLU A 442 -39.88 18.15 -27.73
N SER A 443 -41.00 17.61 -28.22
CA SER A 443 -41.58 18.07 -29.48
C SER A 443 -41.99 19.51 -29.40
N ASN A 444 -41.57 20.32 -30.38
CA ASN A 444 -41.91 21.74 -30.42
C ASN A 444 -43.27 21.93 -31.11
N ILE A 445 -44.23 22.33 -30.33
CA ILE A 445 -45.62 22.61 -30.78
C ILE A 445 -45.87 24.07 -30.46
N PHE A 446 -46.18 24.87 -31.47
CA PHE A 446 -46.48 26.34 -31.32
C PHE A 446 -45.29 27.17 -30.75
N GLY A 447 -44.06 26.80 -31.06
CA GLY A 447 -42.89 27.57 -30.66
C GLY A 447 -42.34 27.27 -29.25
N LYS A 448 -43.01 26.34 -28.53
CA LYS A 448 -42.56 25.83 -27.21
C LYS A 448 -42.62 24.31 -27.19
N SER A 449 -41.82 23.68 -26.36
CA SER A 449 -41.91 22.24 -26.15
C SER A 449 -43.24 21.88 -25.43
N LEU A 450 -43.75 20.67 -25.66
CA LEU A 450 -44.95 20.20 -24.98
C LEU A 450 -44.76 20.24 -23.45
N HIS A 451 -43.58 19.91 -22.99
CA HIS A 451 -43.16 19.99 -21.59
C HIS A 451 -43.32 21.43 -21.03
N GLU A 452 -42.85 22.44 -21.76
CA GLU A 452 -42.98 23.84 -21.35
C GLU A 452 -44.45 24.29 -21.27
N LEU A 453 -45.23 23.93 -22.27
CA LEU A 453 -46.67 24.29 -22.31
C LEU A 453 -47.45 23.67 -21.15
N ILE A 454 -47.26 22.39 -20.87
CA ILE A 454 -47.90 21.70 -19.76
C ILE A 454 -47.39 22.22 -18.41
N SER A 455 -46.09 22.45 -18.27
CA SER A 455 -45.51 23.02 -17.06
C SER A 455 -46.06 24.40 -16.74
N GLU A 456 -46.20 25.31 -17.74
CA GLU A 456 -46.84 26.62 -17.57
C GLU A 456 -48.31 26.48 -17.16
N GLY A 457 -49.04 25.56 -17.78
CA GLY A 457 -50.45 25.28 -17.43
C GLY A 457 -50.60 24.81 -15.98
N LEU A 458 -49.76 23.88 -15.53
CA LEU A 458 -49.74 23.39 -14.16
C LEU A 458 -49.32 24.47 -13.17
N GLN A 459 -48.26 25.23 -13.44
CA GLN A 459 -47.82 26.33 -12.59
C GLN A 459 -48.90 27.39 -12.41
N ASN A 460 -49.59 27.77 -13.50
CA ASN A 460 -50.67 28.71 -13.43
C ASN A 460 -51.84 28.24 -12.54
N LYS A 461 -52.12 26.93 -12.50
CA LYS A 461 -53.15 26.38 -11.60
C LYS A 461 -52.64 26.29 -10.16
N LEU A 462 -51.39 25.91 -9.92
CA LEU A 462 -50.80 25.82 -8.60
C LEU A 462 -50.80 27.14 -7.83
N PHE A 463 -50.49 28.26 -8.52
CA PHE A 463 -50.44 29.59 -7.90
C PHE A 463 -51.77 30.37 -7.92
N ARG A 464 -52.85 29.76 -8.42
CA ARG A 464 -54.17 30.41 -8.50
C ARG A 464 -55.05 30.17 -7.29
N MET A 465 -54.62 29.42 -6.25
CA MET A 465 -55.47 29.30 -5.06
C MET A 465 -55.53 30.64 -4.33
N PRO A 466 -56.70 31.29 -4.26
CA PRO A 466 -56.84 32.58 -3.58
C PRO A 466 -56.45 32.49 -2.11
N GLU A 467 -55.91 33.57 -1.55
CA GLU A 467 -55.51 33.62 -0.13
C GLU A 467 -56.71 33.30 0.80
N ASP A 468 -57.85 33.76 0.48
CA ASP A 468 -59.10 33.45 1.22
C ASP A 468 -59.43 31.95 1.25
N ALA A 469 -59.15 31.23 0.17
CA ALA A 469 -59.31 29.77 0.13
C ALA A 469 -58.25 29.05 0.98
N GLN A 470 -57.01 29.52 0.97
CA GLN A 470 -55.95 29.00 1.82
C GLN A 470 -56.28 29.16 3.30
N LEU A 471 -56.75 30.34 3.71
CA LEU A 471 -57.18 30.64 5.07
C LEU A 471 -58.35 29.75 5.51
N LYS A 472 -59.38 29.60 4.66
CA LYS A 472 -60.55 28.74 4.95
C LYS A 472 -60.12 27.27 5.13
N LEU A 473 -59.17 26.75 4.32
CA LEU A 473 -58.64 25.41 4.48
C LEU A 473 -57.91 25.25 5.81
N GLN A 474 -57.08 26.23 6.19
CA GLN A 474 -56.36 26.26 7.46
C GLN A 474 -57.32 26.28 8.65
N GLU A 475 -58.31 27.18 8.66
CA GLU A 475 -59.32 27.26 9.71
C GLU A 475 -60.16 25.99 9.84
N THR A 476 -60.52 25.40 8.71
CA THR A 476 -61.26 24.13 8.71
C THR A 476 -60.46 23.00 9.28
N LEU A 477 -59.17 22.87 8.89
CA LEU A 477 -58.26 21.88 9.41
C LEU A 477 -58.06 22.06 10.93
N GLN A 478 -57.85 23.29 11.38
CA GLN A 478 -57.70 23.62 12.80
C GLN A 478 -58.95 23.25 13.63
N LYS A 479 -60.14 23.47 13.11
CA LYS A 479 -61.39 23.04 13.75
C LYS A 479 -61.50 21.52 13.85
N ILE A 480 -61.22 20.82 12.74
CA ILE A 480 -61.25 19.34 12.73
C ILE A 480 -60.32 18.75 13.79
N ILE A 481 -59.13 19.31 13.91
CA ILE A 481 -58.11 18.80 14.86
C ILE A 481 -58.54 19.11 16.30
N ASN A 482 -58.98 20.33 16.60
CA ASN A 482 -59.27 20.77 17.97
C ASN A 482 -60.62 20.30 18.50
N GLU A 483 -61.65 20.21 17.65
CA GLU A 483 -63.04 19.92 18.06
C GLU A 483 -63.45 18.46 17.73
N GLY A 484 -62.65 17.75 16.92
CA GLY A 484 -62.97 16.43 16.41
C GLY A 484 -63.97 16.44 15.26
N SER A 485 -63.92 15.40 14.42
CA SER A 485 -64.79 15.27 13.22
C SER A 485 -66.15 14.68 13.56
N GLY A 486 -66.94 15.37 14.41
CA GLY A 486 -68.27 14.91 14.81
C GLY A 486 -69.41 15.20 13.81
N GLY A 487 -69.13 15.70 12.59
CA GLY A 487 -70.15 16.07 11.62
C GLY A 487 -69.67 16.11 10.19
N LEU A 488 -70.60 16.37 9.28
CA LEU A 488 -70.32 16.55 7.84
C LEU A 488 -69.40 17.76 7.63
N ILE A 489 -68.23 17.56 7.08
CA ILE A 489 -67.30 18.64 6.76
C ILE A 489 -67.68 19.17 5.39
N CYS A 490 -68.28 20.38 5.36
CA CYS A 490 -68.53 21.09 4.13
C CYS A 490 -67.62 22.29 4.03
N ILE A 491 -66.68 22.25 3.11
CA ILE A 491 -65.78 23.37 2.77
C ILE A 491 -66.45 24.13 1.62
N ILE A 492 -67.04 25.27 1.91
CA ILE A 492 -67.50 26.18 0.89
C ILE A 492 -66.39 27.18 0.60
N LEU A 493 -65.70 26.98 -0.54
CA LEU A 493 -64.68 27.88 -1.07
C LEU A 493 -65.31 29.13 -1.69
#